data_272e68c71bbf33d9bd74173b5f9ae7b1
#
_entry.id   272e68c71bbf33d9bd74173b5f9ae7b1
#
_cell.length_a   1.000
_cell.length_b   1.000
_cell.length_c   1.000
_cell.angle_alpha   90.00
_cell.angle_beta   90.00
_cell.angle_gamma   90.00
#
_symmetry.space_group_name_H-M   'P 1'
#
loop_
_entity.id
_entity.type
_entity.pdbx_description
1 polymer ?
#
loop_
_entity_poly.entity_id
_entity_poly.type
_entity_poly.pdbx_seq_one_letter_code
_entity_poly.pdbx_strand_id
1 'polypeptide(L)'
;MNRSESIAKLAAALVKAQAEVAHATKNAKNPHFKNDYADLAEHIRTVKPVMNKHGLAVMQLPGIVDGSNATLETMLIHESGEWIAGTSSTPMQKMDPQEIGRAHV
;
A
#
# COMPACT_ATOMS: atom_id res chain seq x y z
N MET A 1 -11.27 -8.83 -6.78
CA MET A 1 -10.63 -7.55 -7.09
C MET A 1 -11.56 -6.69 -7.93
N ASN A 2 -11.75 -5.46 -7.52
CA ASN A 2 -12.58 -4.50 -8.26
C ASN A 2 -11.65 -3.58 -9.06
N ARG A 3 -12.17 -3.10 -10.16
CA ARG A 3 -11.42 -2.19 -11.01
C ARG A 3 -12.35 -1.33 -11.84
N SER A 4 -11.83 -0.25 -12.38
CA SER A 4 -12.54 0.55 -13.37
C SER A 4 -12.73 -0.25 -14.65
N GLU A 5 -13.62 0.22 -15.50
CA GLU A 5 -13.94 -0.49 -16.75
C GLU A 5 -12.70 -0.71 -17.61
N SER A 6 -11.87 0.32 -17.72
CA SER A 6 -10.57 0.22 -18.40
C SER A 6 -9.47 0.51 -17.41
N ILE A 7 -8.33 -0.15 -17.55
CA ILE A 7 -7.12 0.14 -16.77
C ILE A 7 -5.91 0.33 -17.68
N ALA A 8 -6.14 0.62 -18.96
CA ALA A 8 -5.05 0.71 -19.92
C ALA A 8 -4.01 1.78 -19.54
N LYS A 9 -4.46 2.95 -19.16
CA LYS A 9 -3.57 4.04 -18.77
C LYS A 9 -2.91 3.76 -17.43
N LEU A 10 -3.67 3.21 -16.50
CA LEU A 10 -3.14 2.81 -15.20
C LEU A 10 -2.07 1.75 -15.36
N ALA A 11 -2.32 0.74 -16.19
CA ALA A 11 -1.38 -0.35 -16.41
C ALA A 11 -0.08 0.17 -17.04
N ALA A 12 -0.17 1.05 -18.02
CA ALA A 12 1.02 1.63 -18.64
C ALA A 12 1.84 2.43 -17.62
N ALA A 13 1.17 3.22 -16.80
CA ALA A 13 1.83 4.01 -15.75
C ALA A 13 2.48 3.10 -14.72
N LEU A 14 1.79 2.03 -14.34
CA LEU A 14 2.30 1.10 -13.34
C LEU A 14 3.56 0.38 -13.82
N VAL A 15 3.60 -0.02 -15.07
CA VAL A 15 4.79 -0.65 -15.65
C VAL A 15 5.99 0.29 -15.56
N LYS A 16 5.81 1.54 -15.93
CA LYS A 16 6.87 2.53 -15.85
C LYS A 16 7.29 2.82 -14.42
N ALA A 17 6.32 2.94 -13.53
CA ALA A 17 6.61 3.19 -12.14
C ALA A 17 7.38 2.04 -11.50
N GLN A 18 7.00 0.80 -11.80
CA GLN A 18 7.70 -0.35 -11.26
C GLN A 18 9.15 -0.41 -11.72
N ALA A 19 9.41 -0.06 -12.96
CA ALA A 19 10.77 -0.04 -13.46
C ALA A 19 11.63 0.99 -12.71
N GLU A 20 11.08 2.17 -12.46
CA GLU A 20 11.78 3.20 -11.70
C GLU A 20 11.94 2.83 -10.22
N VAL A 21 10.93 2.21 -9.63
CA VAL A 21 11.00 1.77 -8.25
C VAL A 21 12.13 0.76 -8.06
N ALA A 22 12.23 -0.20 -8.97
CA ALA A 22 13.30 -1.18 -8.91
C ALA A 22 14.67 -0.52 -8.97
N HIS A 23 14.82 0.49 -9.83
CA HIS A 23 16.08 1.23 -9.95
C HIS A 23 16.35 2.06 -8.68
N ALA A 24 15.35 2.75 -8.19
CA ALA A 24 15.50 3.60 -7.01
C ALA A 24 15.86 2.79 -5.77
N THR A 25 15.21 1.66 -5.55
CA THR A 25 15.52 0.81 -4.40
C THR A 25 16.89 0.17 -4.50
N LYS A 26 17.32 -0.16 -5.72
CA LYS A 26 18.64 -0.71 -5.94
C LYS A 26 19.74 0.30 -5.63
N ASN A 27 19.50 1.56 -5.94
CA ASN A 27 20.49 2.62 -5.74
C ASN A 27 20.39 3.29 -4.38
N ALA A 28 19.30 3.09 -3.66
CA ALA A 28 19.15 3.64 -2.34
C ALA A 28 20.15 2.97 -1.41
N LYS A 29 20.95 3.78 -0.74
CA LYS A 29 21.78 3.25 0.31
C LYS A 29 20.89 2.81 1.43
N ASN A 30 20.82 1.52 1.63
CA ASN A 30 20.04 0.98 2.74
C ASN A 30 20.92 0.92 3.97
N PRO A 31 20.76 1.84 4.91
CA PRO A 31 21.32 1.59 6.21
C PRO A 31 20.69 0.32 6.77
N HIS A 32 21.41 -0.38 7.59
CA HIS A 32 20.89 -1.58 8.20
C HIS A 32 19.75 -1.22 9.14
N PHE A 33 18.55 -1.47 8.70
CA PHE A 33 17.39 -1.28 9.55
C PHE A 33 17.30 -2.45 10.52
N LYS A 34 17.00 -2.14 11.75
CA LYS A 34 16.98 -3.13 12.81
C LYS A 34 15.64 -3.82 12.96
N ASN A 35 14.63 -3.37 12.22
CA ASN A 35 13.31 -3.99 12.29
C ASN A 35 12.55 -3.78 11.00
N ASP A 36 11.55 -4.61 10.79
CA ASP A 36 10.77 -4.63 9.55
C ASP A 36 9.97 -3.34 9.34
N TYR A 37 9.55 -2.69 10.42
CA TYR A 37 8.79 -1.46 10.30
C TYR A 37 9.63 -0.32 9.73
N ALA A 38 10.88 -0.24 10.15
CA ALA A 38 11.78 0.80 9.64
C ALA A 38 12.05 0.58 8.16
N ASP A 39 12.25 -0.68 7.75
CA ASP A 39 12.44 -1.03 6.35
C ASP A 39 11.22 -0.67 5.52
N LEU A 40 10.03 -1.01 6.00
CA LEU A 40 8.79 -0.71 5.30
C LEU A 40 8.60 0.78 5.12
N ALA A 41 8.82 1.54 6.19
CA ALA A 41 8.69 3.00 6.11
C ALA A 41 9.63 3.60 5.09
N GLU A 42 10.87 3.09 5.03
CA GLU A 42 11.85 3.57 4.07
C GLU A 42 11.46 3.21 2.64
N HIS A 43 10.92 2.00 2.43
CA HIS A 43 10.43 1.61 1.12
C HIS A 43 9.30 2.53 0.66
N ILE A 44 8.37 2.84 1.54
CA ILE A 44 7.26 3.73 1.20
C ILE A 44 7.79 5.11 0.82
N ARG A 45 8.74 5.65 1.59
CA ARG A 45 9.33 6.95 1.27
C ARG A 45 10.04 6.95 -0.07
N THR A 46 10.65 5.83 -0.45
CA THR A 46 11.35 5.71 -1.71
C THR A 46 10.39 5.55 -2.88
N VAL A 47 9.32 4.79 -2.69
CA VAL A 47 8.39 4.41 -3.74
C VAL A 47 7.37 5.51 -4.05
N LYS A 48 6.90 6.20 -3.03
CA LYS A 48 5.82 7.17 -3.18
C LYS A 48 6.08 8.27 -4.21
N PRO A 49 7.26 8.93 -4.19
CA PRO A 49 7.53 9.95 -5.20
C PRO A 49 7.55 9.40 -6.62
N VAL A 50 8.06 8.18 -6.79
CA VAL A 50 8.10 7.55 -8.10
C VAL A 50 6.70 7.27 -8.62
N MET A 51 5.84 6.74 -7.77
CA MET A 51 4.45 6.48 -8.16
C MET A 51 3.73 7.79 -8.50
N ASN A 52 3.89 8.81 -7.69
CA ASN A 52 3.25 10.09 -7.94
C ASN A 52 3.73 10.72 -9.24
N LYS A 53 4.99 10.54 -9.58
CA LYS A 53 5.55 11.02 -10.84
C LYS A 53 4.80 10.46 -12.04
N HIS A 54 4.34 9.22 -11.93
CA HIS A 54 3.59 8.57 -13.00
C HIS A 54 2.08 8.70 -12.83
N GLY A 55 1.64 9.59 -11.97
CA GLY A 55 0.21 9.85 -11.77
C GLY A 55 -0.52 8.78 -10.99
N LEU A 56 0.21 8.01 -10.18
CA LEU A 56 -0.36 6.94 -9.38
C LEU A 56 -0.42 7.32 -7.91
N ALA A 57 -1.49 6.93 -7.26
CA ALA A 57 -1.64 7.10 -5.82
C ALA A 57 -2.23 5.84 -5.22
N VAL A 58 -1.84 5.56 -3.99
CA VAL A 58 -2.36 4.43 -3.23
C VAL A 58 -3.16 4.95 -2.06
N MET A 59 -4.34 4.39 -1.87
CA MET A 59 -5.19 4.71 -0.73
C MET A 59 -5.53 3.42 0.00
N GLN A 60 -5.48 3.46 1.32
CA GLN A 60 -5.80 2.30 2.15
C GLN A 60 -6.80 2.71 3.23
N LEU A 61 -7.83 1.90 3.36
CA LEU A 61 -8.90 2.13 4.33
C LEU A 61 -9.06 0.89 5.20
N PRO A 62 -8.68 0.99 6.47
CA PRO A 62 -8.92 -0.10 7.40
C PRO A 62 -10.37 -0.15 7.83
N GLY A 63 -10.85 -1.34 8.16
CA GLY A 63 -12.19 -1.54 8.64
C GLY A 63 -12.29 -2.79 9.48
N ILE A 64 -13.46 -3.01 10.03
CA ILE A 64 -13.76 -4.20 10.82
C ILE A 64 -15.06 -4.78 10.27
N VAL A 65 -15.03 -6.07 9.97
CA VAL A 65 -16.22 -6.80 9.50
C VAL A 65 -16.61 -7.79 10.58
N ASP A 66 -17.89 -7.76 10.96
CA ASP A 66 -18.48 -8.69 11.93
C ASP A 66 -17.87 -8.62 13.34
N GLY A 67 -17.06 -7.61 13.61
CA GLY A 67 -16.39 -7.52 14.91
C GLY A 67 -15.30 -8.56 15.11
N SER A 68 -15.07 -9.44 14.13
CA SER A 68 -14.12 -10.54 14.27
C SER A 68 -13.00 -10.51 13.26
N ASN A 69 -13.14 -9.75 12.18
CA ASN A 69 -12.11 -9.65 11.14
C ASN A 69 -11.71 -8.20 10.93
N ALA A 70 -10.42 -7.97 10.86
CA ALA A 70 -9.90 -6.69 10.42
C ALA A 70 -9.74 -6.73 8.90
N THR A 71 -10.15 -5.67 8.22
CA THR A 71 -10.04 -5.56 6.77
C THR A 71 -9.16 -4.39 6.41
N LEU A 72 -8.51 -4.51 5.26
CA LEU A 72 -7.75 -3.41 4.67
C LEU A 72 -8.11 -3.34 3.20
N GLU A 73 -8.81 -2.29 2.82
CA GLU A 73 -9.08 -2.02 1.42
C GLU A 73 -7.96 -1.17 0.86
N THR A 74 -7.35 -1.64 -0.22
CA THR A 74 -6.27 -0.94 -0.89
C THR A 74 -6.74 -0.56 -2.28
N MET A 75 -6.58 0.69 -2.63
CA MET A 75 -6.96 1.20 -3.95
C MET A 75 -5.76 1.86 -4.60
N LEU A 76 -5.47 1.48 -5.83
CA LEU A 76 -4.47 2.11 -6.66
C LEU A 76 -5.20 2.93 -7.71
N ILE A 77 -4.93 4.23 -7.73
CA ILE A 77 -5.65 5.19 -8.58
C ILE A 77 -4.65 5.86 -9.52
N HIS A 78 -5.03 5.97 -10.78
CA HIS A 78 -4.29 6.74 -11.76
C HIS A 78 -4.97 8.09 -12.01
N GLU A 79 -4.18 9.09 -12.40
CA GLU A 79 -4.70 10.44 -12.64
C GLU A 79 -5.79 10.49 -13.70
N SER A 80 -5.86 9.48 -14.56
CA SER A 80 -6.92 9.37 -15.58
C SER A 80 -8.29 9.06 -14.98
N GLY A 81 -8.33 8.69 -13.70
CA GLY A 81 -9.53 8.19 -13.06
C GLY A 81 -9.65 6.67 -13.05
N GLU A 82 -8.75 5.98 -13.73
CA GLU A 82 -8.72 4.52 -13.69
C GLU A 82 -8.20 4.04 -12.33
N TRP A 83 -8.71 2.91 -11.90
CA TRP A 83 -8.38 2.41 -10.57
C TRP A 83 -8.51 0.90 -10.48
N ILE A 84 -7.80 0.31 -9.54
CA ILE A 84 -8.01 -1.07 -9.11
C ILE A 84 -8.03 -1.09 -7.58
N ALA A 85 -8.80 -2.02 -7.04
CA ALA A 85 -8.93 -2.13 -5.60
C ALA A 85 -9.02 -3.59 -5.19
N GLY A 86 -8.53 -3.85 -4.01
CA GLY A 86 -8.61 -5.17 -3.41
C GLY A 86 -8.76 -5.04 -1.91
N THR A 87 -9.35 -6.05 -1.31
CA THR A 87 -9.54 -6.08 0.12
C THR A 87 -8.86 -7.31 0.69
N SER A 88 -8.06 -7.11 1.72
CA SER A 88 -7.52 -8.22 2.49
C SER A 88 -8.17 -8.25 3.86
N SER A 89 -8.29 -9.42 4.42
CA SER A 89 -8.85 -9.56 5.76
C SER A 89 -7.98 -10.47 6.59
N THR A 90 -7.92 -10.17 7.88
CA THR A 90 -7.17 -10.95 8.84
C THR A 90 -8.06 -11.19 10.03
N PRO A 91 -8.18 -12.45 10.50
CA PRO A 91 -8.95 -12.71 11.69
C PRO A 91 -8.37 -11.93 12.86
N MET A 92 -9.22 -11.21 13.56
CA MET A 92 -8.83 -10.57 14.80
C MET A 92 -8.85 -11.62 15.89
N GLN A 93 -7.70 -11.97 16.39
CA GLN A 93 -7.64 -12.80 17.56
C GLN A 93 -8.17 -12.00 18.75
N LYS A 94 -8.47 -12.72 19.84
CA LYS A 94 -8.98 -12.07 21.05
C LYS A 94 -8.16 -10.83 21.35
N MET A 95 -8.71 -9.69 21.02
CA MET A 95 -8.08 -8.43 21.39
C MET A 95 -8.54 -8.06 22.76
N ASP A 96 -7.65 -8.21 23.72
CA ASP A 96 -7.93 -7.64 25.03
C ASP A 96 -7.69 -6.12 24.96
N PRO A 97 -8.12 -5.38 25.98
CA PRO A 97 -7.95 -3.92 25.94
C PRO A 97 -6.50 -3.47 25.80
N GLN A 98 -5.55 -4.26 26.25
CA GLN A 98 -4.14 -3.91 26.14
C GLN A 98 -3.66 -4.00 24.70
N GLU A 99 -4.10 -5.02 23.99
CA GLU A 99 -3.74 -5.18 22.58
C GLU A 99 -4.36 -4.07 21.74
N ILE A 100 -5.60 -3.71 22.03
CA ILE A 100 -6.25 -2.60 21.35
C ILE A 100 -5.49 -1.31 21.59
N GLY A 101 -5.05 -1.07 22.82
CA GLY A 101 -4.25 0.11 23.14
C GLY A 101 -2.95 0.15 22.37
N ARG A 102 -2.28 -0.98 22.20
CA ARG A 102 -1.05 -1.05 21.43
C ARG A 102 -1.28 -0.78 19.96
N ALA A 103 -2.41 -1.20 19.45
CA ALA A 103 -2.72 -0.98 18.03
C ALA A 103 -2.91 0.50 17.70
N HIS A 104 -3.21 1.31 18.69
CA HIS A 104 -3.43 2.75 18.51
C HIS A 104 -2.20 3.61 18.73
N VAL A 105 -1.10 3.02 19.08
CA VAL A 105 0.14 3.77 19.35
C VAL A 105 0.92 4.09 18.09
#